data_470634d8d2ce06d28de320518e7c67d3
#
_entry.id   470634d8d2ce06d28de320518e7c67d3
#
_cell.length_a   1.000
_cell.length_b   1.000
_cell.length_c   1.000
_cell.angle_alpha   90.00
_cell.angle_beta   90.00
_cell.angle_gamma   90.00
#
_symmetry.space_group_name_H-M   'P 1'
#
loop_
_entity.id
_entity.type
_entity.pdbx_description
1 polymer ?
#
loop_
_entity_poly.entity_id
_entity_poly.type
_entity_poly.pdbx_seq_one_letter_code
_entity_poly.pdbx_strand_id
1 'polypeptide(L)'
;VEIEDLMKPLGSAHRILIAGALVFCQAAFAHGPVFDCYIESDDLVKCEAGYTDGSSAAGRKIHVQDTSNKVLLEGSVDKDNSYTFQPPAGKYSVVFMGGDNHQATIQSSDISR
;
A
#
# COMPACT_ATOMS: atom_id res chain seq x y z
N VAL A 1 -46.50 7.78 35.36
CA VAL A 1 -45.65 7.57 36.46
C VAL A 1 -44.65 6.49 36.22
N GLU A 2 -45.11 5.38 36.21
CA GLU A 2 -44.26 4.25 35.97
C GLU A 2 -43.62 4.27 34.65
N ILE A 3 -44.02 5.15 33.86
CA ILE A 3 -43.51 5.25 32.53
C ILE A 3 -42.06 5.66 32.44
N GLU A 4 -41.66 6.54 33.31
CA GLU A 4 -40.33 7.03 33.23
C GLU A 4 -39.32 5.94 33.46
N ASP A 5 -39.69 4.93 34.17
CA ASP A 5 -38.72 3.88 34.42
C ASP A 5 -38.34 3.12 33.17
N LEU A 6 -39.20 3.14 32.21
CA LEU A 6 -38.93 2.35 31.02
C LEU A 6 -37.92 2.94 30.11
N MET A 7 -37.82 4.22 30.09
CA MET A 7 -36.91 4.86 29.15
C MET A 7 -35.47 4.65 29.46
N LYS A 8 -35.13 4.75 30.69
CA LYS A 8 -33.75 4.76 31.06
C LYS A 8 -32.98 3.53 30.66
N PRO A 9 -33.47 2.35 30.92
CA PRO A 9 -32.67 1.20 30.53
C PRO A 9 -32.41 1.11 29.06
N LEU A 10 -33.29 1.62 28.26
CA LEU A 10 -33.08 1.54 26.83
C LEU A 10 -31.91 2.40 26.36
N GLY A 11 -31.77 3.56 26.94
CA GLY A 11 -30.66 4.42 26.55
C GLY A 11 -29.31 3.83 26.84
N SER A 12 -29.20 3.10 27.93
CA SER A 12 -27.94 2.49 28.26
C SER A 12 -27.53 1.46 27.26
N ALA A 13 -28.44 0.67 26.79
CA ALA A 13 -28.11 -0.37 25.84
C ALA A 13 -27.59 0.20 24.54
N HIS A 14 -28.12 1.30 24.11
CA HIS A 14 -27.68 1.93 22.89
C HIS A 14 -26.24 2.38 22.95
N ARG A 15 -25.85 2.92 24.06
CA ARG A 15 -24.48 3.41 24.19
C ARG A 15 -23.46 2.29 24.10
N ILE A 16 -23.78 1.16 24.67
CA ILE A 16 -22.87 0.03 24.62
C ILE A 16 -22.64 -0.45 23.20
N LEU A 17 -23.68 -0.47 22.40
CA LEU A 17 -23.56 -0.90 21.02
C LEU A 17 -22.68 0.01 20.21
N ILE A 18 -22.78 1.31 20.41
CA ILE A 18 -21.95 2.25 19.68
C ILE A 18 -20.50 2.06 19.99
N ALA A 19 -20.15 1.84 21.23
CA ALA A 19 -18.77 1.64 21.62
C ALA A 19 -18.19 0.40 20.94
N GLY A 20 -18.96 -0.66 20.85
CA GLY A 20 -18.51 -1.85 20.18
C GLY A 20 -18.23 -1.64 18.71
N ALA A 21 -19.04 -0.84 18.05
CA ALA A 21 -18.86 -0.56 16.65
C ALA A 21 -17.56 0.20 16.39
N LEU A 22 -17.22 1.13 17.25
CA LEU A 22 -15.99 1.89 17.09
C LEU A 22 -14.74 1.01 17.18
N VAL A 23 -14.72 0.11 18.14
CA VAL A 23 -13.60 -0.79 18.28
C VAL A 23 -13.43 -1.66 17.04
N PHE A 24 -14.53 -2.10 16.50
CA PHE A 24 -14.50 -2.95 15.33
C PHE A 24 -13.90 -2.24 14.12
N CYS A 25 -14.20 -0.96 13.94
CA CYS A 25 -13.68 -0.21 12.80
C CYS A 25 -12.18 -0.07 12.82
N GLN A 26 -11.57 -0.01 13.97
CA GLN A 26 -10.12 0.13 14.07
C GLN A 26 -9.38 -1.09 13.55
N ALA A 27 -9.99 -2.24 13.60
CA ALA A 27 -9.35 -3.45 13.13
C ALA A 27 -9.21 -3.51 11.62
N ALA A 28 -9.81 -2.57 10.90
CA ALA A 28 -9.83 -2.61 9.44
C ALA A 28 -8.55 -2.09 8.79
N PHE A 29 -7.64 -1.49 9.53
CA PHE A 29 -6.42 -0.94 8.96
C PHE A 29 -5.27 -1.91 9.09
N ALA A 30 -5.35 -3.00 8.35
CA ALA A 30 -4.43 -4.07 8.55
C ALA A 30 -3.09 -3.84 7.88
N HIS A 31 -3.07 -3.51 6.60
CA HIS A 31 -1.80 -3.39 5.90
C HIS A 31 -2.00 -2.69 4.56
N GLY A 32 -0.93 -2.08 4.09
CA GLY A 32 -0.87 -1.45 2.79
C GLY A 32 0.49 -1.66 2.18
N PRO A 33 0.69 -1.27 0.93
CA PRO A 33 1.99 -1.45 0.29
C PRO A 33 3.01 -0.46 0.83
N VAL A 34 4.25 -0.93 0.91
CA VAL A 34 5.42 -0.12 1.19
C VAL A 34 6.31 -0.25 -0.02
N PHE A 35 6.67 0.88 -0.65
CA PHE A 35 7.37 0.85 -1.90
C PHE A 35 8.30 2.04 -2.01
N ASP A 36 9.58 1.79 -2.30
CA ASP A 36 10.57 2.83 -2.42
C ASP A 36 11.59 2.45 -3.48
N CYS A 37 12.13 3.45 -4.17
CA CYS A 37 13.13 3.24 -5.21
C CYS A 37 14.26 4.25 -5.04
N TYR A 38 15.48 3.82 -5.33
CA TYR A 38 16.64 4.69 -5.25
C TYR A 38 17.67 4.27 -6.30
N ILE A 39 18.62 5.16 -6.58
CA ILE A 39 19.66 4.91 -7.57
C ILE A 39 20.87 4.31 -6.87
N GLU A 40 21.28 3.13 -7.31
CA GLU A 40 22.47 2.46 -6.79
C GLU A 40 23.73 2.91 -7.50
N SER A 41 24.86 2.33 -7.09
CA SER A 41 26.19 2.77 -7.51
C SER A 41 26.43 2.71 -9.01
N ASP A 42 25.80 1.81 -9.71
CA ASP A 42 26.01 1.66 -11.16
C ASP A 42 24.93 2.35 -11.98
N ASP A 43 24.30 3.36 -11.41
CA ASP A 43 23.21 4.09 -12.05
C ASP A 43 21.99 3.19 -12.33
N LEU A 44 21.92 2.05 -11.68
CA LEU A 44 20.75 1.20 -11.71
C LEU A 44 19.74 1.69 -10.68
N VAL A 45 18.48 1.50 -10.96
CA VAL A 45 17.44 1.82 -10.01
C VAL A 45 17.06 0.54 -9.28
N LYS A 46 17.09 0.58 -7.95
CA LYS A 46 16.63 -0.52 -7.12
C LYS A 46 15.40 -0.11 -6.37
N CYS A 47 14.38 -0.94 -6.45
CA CYS A 47 13.13 -0.72 -5.74
C CYS A 47 12.95 -1.81 -4.70
N GLU A 48 12.43 -1.42 -3.54
CA GLU A 48 12.13 -2.35 -2.46
C GLU A 48 10.64 -2.28 -2.18
N ALA A 49 10.01 -3.43 -2.05
CA ALA A 49 8.57 -3.52 -1.90
C ALA A 49 8.21 -4.47 -0.77
N GLY A 50 7.10 -4.18 -0.11
CA GLY A 50 6.61 -4.99 0.98
C GLY A 50 5.28 -4.48 1.43
N TYR A 51 4.90 -4.85 2.66
CA TYR A 51 3.64 -4.44 3.25
C TYR A 51 3.85 -3.98 4.68
N THR A 52 2.95 -3.12 5.16
CA THR A 52 3.08 -2.54 6.49
C THR A 52 2.98 -3.57 7.60
N ASP A 53 2.42 -4.75 7.33
CA ASP A 53 2.36 -5.83 8.30
C ASP A 53 3.62 -6.70 8.28
N GLY A 54 4.61 -6.34 7.45
CA GLY A 54 5.86 -7.09 7.37
C GLY A 54 5.85 -8.25 6.39
N SER A 55 4.73 -8.50 5.73
CA SER A 55 4.68 -9.61 4.79
C SER A 55 5.46 -9.31 3.52
N SER A 56 5.91 -10.36 2.85
CA SER A 56 6.76 -10.29 1.68
C SER A 56 5.97 -9.93 0.43
N ALA A 57 6.59 -9.15 -0.45
CA ALA A 57 6.03 -8.85 -1.76
C ALA A 57 6.66 -9.70 -2.87
N ALA A 58 7.48 -10.67 -2.52
CA ALA A 58 8.15 -11.49 -3.52
C ALA A 58 7.15 -12.12 -4.48
N GLY A 59 7.46 -12.09 -5.77
CA GLY A 59 6.58 -12.62 -6.80
C GLY A 59 5.53 -11.65 -7.31
N ARG A 60 5.31 -10.53 -6.64
CA ARG A 60 4.35 -9.54 -7.12
C ARG A 60 4.87 -8.83 -8.35
N LYS A 61 3.98 -8.41 -9.21
CA LYS A 61 4.35 -7.74 -10.45
C LYS A 61 4.81 -6.32 -10.23
N ILE A 62 5.76 -5.90 -11.05
CA ILE A 62 6.25 -4.54 -11.03
C ILE A 62 6.56 -4.16 -12.48
N HIS A 63 6.26 -2.93 -12.87
CA HIS A 63 6.59 -2.49 -14.21
C HIS A 63 7.02 -1.03 -14.23
N VAL A 64 7.73 -0.67 -15.31
CA VAL A 64 8.17 0.69 -15.57
C VAL A 64 7.43 1.17 -16.81
N GLN A 65 6.84 2.34 -16.74
CA GLN A 65 6.05 2.88 -17.84
C GLN A 65 6.44 4.32 -18.15
N ASP A 66 6.20 4.73 -19.38
CA ASP A 66 6.50 6.10 -19.80
C ASP A 66 5.36 7.05 -19.43
N THR A 67 5.47 8.32 -19.82
CA THR A 67 4.47 9.32 -19.49
C THR A 67 3.14 9.12 -20.20
N SER A 68 3.11 8.24 -21.20
CA SER A 68 1.88 7.87 -21.90
C SER A 68 1.30 6.58 -21.36
N ASN A 69 1.82 6.08 -20.24
CA ASN A 69 1.38 4.85 -19.60
C ASN A 69 1.70 3.59 -20.41
N LYS A 70 2.68 3.72 -21.33
CA LYS A 70 3.13 2.55 -22.07
C LYS A 70 4.15 1.80 -21.22
N VAL A 71 3.97 0.50 -21.06
CA VAL A 71 4.88 -0.34 -20.27
C VAL A 71 6.17 -0.53 -21.04
N LEU A 72 7.28 -0.13 -20.46
CA LEU A 72 8.61 -0.25 -21.05
C LEU A 72 9.36 -1.46 -20.54
N LEU A 73 9.19 -1.77 -19.25
CA LEU A 73 9.82 -2.91 -18.61
C LEU A 73 8.81 -3.58 -17.70
N GLU A 74 8.92 -4.89 -17.56
CA GLU A 74 8.01 -5.64 -16.72
C GLU A 74 8.78 -6.74 -16.02
N GLY A 75 8.46 -6.98 -14.75
CA GLY A 75 9.12 -8.00 -13.98
C GLY A 75 8.37 -8.34 -12.72
N SER A 76 9.05 -8.95 -11.79
CA SER A 76 8.50 -9.35 -10.51
C SER A 76 9.48 -9.01 -9.40
N VAL A 77 8.93 -8.75 -8.23
CA VAL A 77 9.74 -8.55 -7.03
C VAL A 77 10.43 -9.87 -6.69
N ASP A 78 11.73 -9.83 -6.42
CA ASP A 78 12.49 -11.04 -6.17
C ASP A 78 12.33 -11.52 -4.71
N LYS A 79 13.05 -12.59 -4.38
CA LYS A 79 12.93 -13.18 -3.04
C LYS A 79 13.44 -12.27 -1.93
N ASP A 80 14.23 -11.27 -2.27
CA ASP A 80 14.74 -10.29 -1.33
C ASP A 80 13.88 -9.03 -1.28
N ASN A 81 12.67 -9.11 -1.83
CA ASN A 81 11.71 -8.01 -1.88
C ASN A 81 12.21 -6.82 -2.69
N SER A 82 13.00 -7.09 -3.72
CA SER A 82 13.63 -6.04 -4.53
C SER A 82 13.38 -6.26 -6.02
N TYR A 83 13.53 -5.17 -6.77
CA TYR A 83 13.53 -5.21 -8.22
C TYR A 83 14.51 -4.16 -8.70
N THR A 84 15.49 -4.57 -9.50
CA THR A 84 16.53 -3.67 -10.01
C THR A 84 16.44 -3.60 -11.53
N PHE A 85 16.56 -2.40 -12.08
CA PHE A 85 16.45 -2.24 -13.52
C PHE A 85 17.34 -1.09 -14.00
N GLN A 86 17.67 -1.14 -15.29
CA GLN A 86 18.34 -0.04 -15.98
C GLN A 86 17.29 0.99 -16.33
N PRO A 87 17.39 2.23 -15.84
CA PRO A 87 16.34 3.21 -16.11
C PRO A 87 16.29 3.57 -17.58
N PRO A 88 15.08 3.74 -18.14
CA PRO A 88 14.94 4.19 -19.51
C PRO A 88 15.32 5.66 -19.63
N ALA A 89 15.59 6.09 -20.86
CA ALA A 89 15.82 7.50 -21.12
C ALA A 89 14.51 8.27 -20.91
N GLY A 90 14.63 9.47 -20.37
CA GLY A 90 13.46 10.31 -20.17
C GLY A 90 12.70 10.01 -18.91
N LYS A 91 11.51 10.61 -18.79
CA LYS A 91 10.68 10.46 -17.61
C LYS A 91 9.94 9.13 -17.62
N TYR A 92 9.80 8.54 -16.45
CA TYR A 92 9.10 7.25 -16.30
C TYR A 92 8.48 7.17 -14.92
N SER A 93 7.65 6.16 -14.72
CA SER A 93 7.09 5.81 -13.43
C SER A 93 7.34 4.34 -13.16
N VAL A 94 7.53 3.99 -11.91
CA VAL A 94 7.63 2.60 -11.49
C VAL A 94 6.36 2.25 -10.75
N VAL A 95 5.70 1.16 -11.15
CA VAL A 95 4.41 0.76 -10.59
C VAL A 95 4.54 -0.60 -9.94
N PHE A 96 4.26 -0.66 -8.66
CA PHE A 96 4.23 -1.90 -7.90
C PHE A 96 2.78 -2.38 -7.82
N MET A 97 2.53 -3.59 -8.32
CA MET A 97 1.20 -4.18 -8.32
C MET A 97 1.08 -5.11 -7.12
N GLY A 98 0.75 -4.52 -5.98
CA GLY A 98 0.74 -5.26 -4.71
C GLY A 98 -0.43 -6.20 -4.50
N GLY A 99 -1.32 -6.32 -5.47
CA GLY A 99 -2.51 -7.16 -5.36
C GLY A 99 -3.67 -6.44 -4.68
N ASP A 100 -4.89 -6.88 -4.93
CA ASP A 100 -6.10 -6.42 -4.23
C ASP A 100 -6.17 -4.89 -4.06
N ASN A 101 -5.93 -4.16 -5.15
CA ASN A 101 -5.95 -2.70 -5.15
C ASN A 101 -4.82 -2.06 -4.35
N HIS A 102 -3.77 -2.82 -4.04
CA HIS A 102 -2.60 -2.29 -3.34
C HIS A 102 -1.52 -1.88 -4.34
N GLN A 103 -1.84 -0.91 -5.17
CA GLN A 103 -0.91 -0.40 -6.18
C GLN A 103 -0.19 0.83 -5.65
N ALA A 104 1.13 0.91 -5.89
CA ALA A 104 1.92 2.06 -5.52
C ALA A 104 2.76 2.49 -6.71
N THR A 105 2.91 3.80 -6.88
CA THR A 105 3.62 4.36 -8.03
C THR A 105 4.65 5.38 -7.56
N ILE A 106 5.85 5.34 -8.14
CA ILE A 106 6.90 6.31 -7.86
C ILE A 106 7.30 6.94 -9.19
N GLN A 107 7.34 8.27 -9.22
CA GLN A 107 7.77 9.01 -10.40
C GLN A 107 9.29 9.07 -10.45
N SER A 108 9.86 9.04 -11.66
CA SER A 108 11.32 9.10 -11.81
C SER A 108 11.92 10.35 -11.15
N SER A 109 11.20 11.45 -11.13
CA SER A 109 11.69 12.67 -10.49
C SER A 109 11.86 12.54 -8.97
N ASP A 110 11.25 11.54 -8.37
CA ASP A 110 11.35 11.31 -6.93
C ASP A 110 12.38 10.25 -6.57
N ILE A 111 13.10 9.74 -7.56
CA ILE A 111 14.12 8.70 -7.32
C ILE A 111 15.48 9.38 -7.28
N SER A 112 16.22 9.15 -6.20
CA SER A 112 17.53 9.76 -6.01
C SER A 112 18.50 8.75 -5.40
N ARG A 113 19.76 9.19 -5.25
CA ARG A 113 20.79 8.35 -4.65
C ARG A 113 20.70 8.32 -3.14
#